data_8cf8c6df07a9938da5016b95ff3898c9
#
_entry.id   8cf8c6df07a9938da5016b95ff3898c9
#
_cell.length_a   1.000
_cell.length_b   1.000
_cell.length_c   1.000
_cell.angle_alpha   90.00
_cell.angle_beta   90.00
_cell.angle_gamma   90.00
#
_symmetry.space_group_name_H-M   'P 1'
#
loop_
_entity.id
_entity.type
_entity.pdbx_description
1 polymer ?
#
loop_
_entity_poly.entity_id
_entity_poly.type
_entity_poly.pdbx_seq_one_letter_code
_entity_poly.pdbx_strand_id
1 'polypeptide(L)'
;MKLTGKVAVVTGAARGIGRASAILFAKEGAKLTVADDRSELGQETVRLIEGAGGQAYFALTDVANEAQVRAMVNETVARWGRLDILFNNAGMVLVKFLEETTEAEWDRLMAVNLKSIFFAVKHAVPCMRRQGGGVILSTASTNGLVGQFKTPAYAASKGAVALLTKSLALDYGSDNIRINCICPGITDTPMLREHIEASGDAAAVIRERTARVPLGRFLTPEDIARAALYLVSDESDGVTGTALVVDGGMLAGAEYSSSWVKKEPR
;
A
#
# COMPACT_ATOMS: atom_id res chain seq x y z
N MET A 1 6.22 -18.20 11.98
CA MET A 1 6.00 -17.57 10.67
C MET A 1 4.50 -17.47 10.42
N LYS A 2 3.99 -16.26 10.23
CA LYS A 2 2.54 -15.95 10.16
C LYS A 2 1.91 -16.25 8.80
N LEU A 3 2.72 -16.42 7.76
CA LEU A 3 2.26 -16.60 6.37
C LEU A 3 2.79 -17.90 5.72
N THR A 4 3.15 -18.90 6.54
CA THR A 4 3.65 -20.18 6.04
C THR A 4 2.68 -20.81 5.06
N GLY A 5 3.17 -21.14 3.84
CA GLY A 5 2.38 -21.77 2.77
C GLY A 5 1.43 -20.83 2.02
N LYS A 6 1.33 -19.56 2.40
CA LYS A 6 0.53 -18.55 1.68
C LYS A 6 1.27 -18.06 0.42
N VAL A 7 0.51 -17.63 -0.56
CA VAL A 7 0.99 -17.01 -1.80
C VAL A 7 0.48 -15.57 -1.85
N ALA A 8 1.39 -14.62 -2.01
CA ALA A 8 1.08 -13.20 -2.00
C ALA A 8 1.52 -12.49 -3.30
N VAL A 9 0.67 -11.63 -3.81
CA VAL A 9 1.01 -10.60 -4.80
C VAL A 9 1.12 -9.27 -4.07
N VAL A 10 2.22 -8.54 -4.31
CA VAL A 10 2.39 -7.16 -3.84
C VAL A 10 2.67 -6.28 -5.05
N THR A 11 1.81 -5.28 -5.31
CA THR A 11 2.02 -4.31 -6.39
C THR A 11 2.79 -3.09 -5.88
N GLY A 12 3.57 -2.43 -6.77
CA GLY A 12 4.47 -1.35 -6.35
C GLY A 12 5.58 -1.86 -5.43
N ALA A 13 6.04 -3.11 -5.65
CA ALA A 13 6.95 -3.81 -4.74
C ALA A 13 8.44 -3.59 -5.06
N ALA A 14 8.78 -2.74 -6.03
CA ALA A 14 10.16 -2.41 -6.36
C ALA A 14 10.82 -1.49 -5.32
N ARG A 15 10.06 -0.71 -4.54
CA ARG A 15 10.60 0.23 -3.54
C ARG A 15 9.60 0.56 -2.42
N GLY A 16 10.07 1.28 -1.41
CA GLY A 16 9.23 1.84 -0.34
C GLY A 16 8.41 0.80 0.41
N ILE A 17 7.14 1.11 0.68
CA ILE A 17 6.21 0.27 1.46
C ILE A 17 6.03 -1.12 0.81
N GLY A 18 5.88 -1.16 -0.53
CA GLY A 18 5.70 -2.43 -1.24
C GLY A 18 6.90 -3.36 -1.09
N ARG A 19 8.14 -2.86 -1.27
CA ARG A 19 9.37 -3.63 -1.07
C ARG A 19 9.47 -4.14 0.37
N ALA A 20 9.29 -3.26 1.36
CA ALA A 20 9.36 -3.64 2.77
C ALA A 20 8.32 -4.72 3.13
N SER A 21 7.10 -4.59 2.60
CA SER A 21 6.04 -5.58 2.81
C SER A 21 6.35 -6.91 2.13
N ALA A 22 6.83 -6.91 0.88
CA ALA A 22 7.19 -8.12 0.16
C ALA A 22 8.30 -8.90 0.89
N ILE A 23 9.35 -8.20 1.34
CA ILE A 23 10.44 -8.80 2.11
C ILE A 23 9.93 -9.37 3.45
N LEU A 24 9.09 -8.61 4.17
CA LEU A 24 8.53 -9.05 5.44
C LEU A 24 7.60 -10.27 5.26
N PHE A 25 6.73 -10.26 4.25
CA PHE A 25 5.84 -11.38 3.98
C PHE A 25 6.61 -12.65 3.61
N ALA A 26 7.69 -12.52 2.82
CA ALA A 26 8.58 -13.65 2.51
C ALA A 26 9.28 -14.19 3.77
N LYS A 27 9.78 -13.31 4.65
CA LYS A 27 10.37 -13.69 5.94
C LYS A 27 9.37 -14.43 6.83
N GLU A 28 8.09 -14.12 6.72
CA GLU A 28 6.99 -14.79 7.43
C GLU A 28 6.48 -16.05 6.70
N GLY A 29 7.15 -16.50 5.64
CA GLY A 29 6.92 -17.78 4.98
C GLY A 29 6.02 -17.75 3.76
N ALA A 30 5.62 -16.58 3.27
CA ALA A 30 4.88 -16.46 2.02
C ALA A 30 5.77 -16.62 0.80
N LYS A 31 5.20 -17.15 -0.29
CA LYS A 31 5.76 -17.09 -1.64
C LYS A 31 5.29 -15.80 -2.31
N LEU A 32 6.20 -15.06 -2.96
CA LEU A 32 5.94 -13.70 -3.41
C LEU A 32 5.92 -13.54 -4.93
N THR A 33 4.89 -12.86 -5.43
CA THR A 33 4.92 -12.17 -6.70
C THR A 33 5.20 -10.70 -6.44
N VAL A 34 6.39 -10.26 -6.82
CA VAL A 34 6.85 -8.86 -6.77
C VAL A 34 6.41 -8.20 -8.06
N ALA A 35 5.37 -7.37 -8.04
CA ALA A 35 4.82 -6.72 -9.23
C ALA A 35 5.14 -5.23 -9.24
N ASP A 36 5.73 -4.73 -10.33
CA ASP A 36 6.11 -3.32 -10.49
C ASP A 36 6.36 -3.03 -11.98
N ASP A 37 6.32 -1.75 -12.38
CA ASP A 37 6.71 -1.30 -13.72
C ASP A 37 8.22 -1.03 -13.87
N ARG A 38 8.99 -1.12 -12.77
CA ARG A 38 10.44 -0.89 -12.69
C ARG A 38 11.19 -2.22 -12.60
N SER A 39 11.56 -2.78 -13.74
CA SER A 39 12.14 -4.12 -13.86
C SER A 39 13.37 -4.32 -12.97
N GLU A 40 14.37 -3.44 -13.03
CA GLU A 40 15.64 -3.59 -12.30
C GLU A 40 15.42 -3.60 -10.77
N LEU A 41 14.64 -2.63 -10.27
CA LEU A 41 14.35 -2.51 -8.84
C LEU A 41 13.43 -3.63 -8.32
N GLY A 42 12.52 -4.12 -9.17
CA GLY A 42 11.68 -5.26 -8.83
C GLY A 42 12.49 -6.56 -8.74
N GLN A 43 13.41 -6.78 -9.67
CA GLN A 43 14.35 -7.92 -9.64
C GLN A 43 15.31 -7.82 -8.44
N GLU A 44 15.74 -6.61 -8.06
CA GLU A 44 16.51 -6.41 -6.82
C GLU A 44 15.71 -6.87 -5.59
N THR A 45 14.42 -6.52 -5.51
CA THR A 45 13.56 -6.99 -4.43
C THR A 45 13.46 -8.52 -4.39
N VAL A 46 13.37 -9.18 -5.55
CA VAL A 46 13.40 -10.65 -5.64
C VAL A 46 14.72 -11.19 -5.09
N ARG A 47 15.87 -10.65 -5.55
CA ARG A 47 17.19 -11.08 -5.03
C ARG A 47 17.34 -10.93 -3.53
N LEU A 48 16.79 -9.84 -2.94
CA LEU A 48 16.79 -9.64 -1.49
C LEU A 48 15.98 -10.71 -0.75
N ILE A 49 14.82 -11.09 -1.29
CA ILE A 49 13.97 -12.14 -0.74
C ILE A 49 14.67 -13.51 -0.83
N GLU A 50 15.20 -13.85 -2.00
CA GLU A 50 15.87 -15.14 -2.25
C GLU A 50 17.17 -15.25 -1.43
N GLY A 51 17.95 -14.17 -1.33
CA GLY A 51 19.16 -14.11 -0.50
C GLY A 51 18.89 -14.31 0.99
N ALA A 52 17.66 -14.04 1.45
CA ALA A 52 17.18 -14.33 2.80
C ALA A 52 16.51 -15.71 2.93
N GLY A 53 16.54 -16.56 1.89
CA GLY A 53 15.96 -17.91 1.88
C GLY A 53 14.46 -17.96 1.55
N GLY A 54 13.85 -16.84 1.14
CA GLY A 54 12.47 -16.78 0.69
C GLY A 54 12.30 -17.23 -0.76
N GLN A 55 11.04 -17.26 -1.23
CA GLN A 55 10.70 -17.59 -2.63
C GLN A 55 9.96 -16.42 -3.26
N ALA A 56 10.46 -15.91 -4.37
CA ALA A 56 9.83 -14.81 -5.09
C ALA A 56 10.05 -14.91 -6.59
N TYR A 57 9.20 -14.24 -7.37
CA TYR A 57 9.50 -13.91 -8.76
C TYR A 57 9.02 -12.51 -9.09
N PHE A 58 9.58 -11.91 -10.12
CA PHE A 58 9.21 -10.59 -10.58
C PHE A 58 8.21 -10.68 -11.74
N ALA A 59 7.11 -9.92 -11.62
CA ALA A 59 6.12 -9.72 -12.67
C ALA A 59 6.16 -8.25 -13.14
N LEU A 60 6.64 -7.99 -14.36
CA LEU A 60 6.61 -6.65 -14.94
C LEU A 60 5.15 -6.24 -15.17
N THR A 61 4.68 -5.21 -14.46
CA THR A 61 3.25 -4.87 -14.42
C THR A 61 3.04 -3.36 -14.31
N ASP A 62 2.52 -2.72 -15.36
CA ASP A 62 1.81 -1.44 -15.21
C ASP A 62 0.40 -1.76 -14.70
N VAL A 63 0.12 -1.40 -13.46
CA VAL A 63 -1.17 -1.66 -12.82
C VAL A 63 -2.35 -0.92 -13.47
N ALA A 64 -2.09 0.13 -14.27
CA ALA A 64 -3.11 0.81 -15.06
C ALA A 64 -3.51 0.03 -16.33
N ASN A 65 -2.80 -1.06 -16.66
CA ASN A 65 -3.08 -1.92 -17.80
C ASN A 65 -3.75 -3.22 -17.34
N GLU A 66 -5.04 -3.39 -17.65
CA GLU A 66 -5.80 -4.57 -17.22
C GLU A 66 -5.20 -5.89 -17.71
N ALA A 67 -4.68 -5.93 -18.95
CA ALA A 67 -4.11 -7.16 -19.52
C ALA A 67 -2.87 -7.60 -18.72
N GLN A 68 -2.02 -6.66 -18.30
CA GLN A 68 -0.84 -6.96 -17.48
C GLN A 68 -1.25 -7.38 -16.06
N VAL A 69 -2.23 -6.72 -15.45
CA VAL A 69 -2.76 -7.13 -14.14
C VAL A 69 -3.36 -8.53 -14.19
N ARG A 70 -4.10 -8.87 -15.24
CA ARG A 70 -4.62 -10.22 -15.46
C ARG A 70 -3.49 -11.24 -15.63
N ALA A 71 -2.45 -10.91 -16.41
CA ALA A 71 -1.29 -11.77 -16.59
C ALA A 71 -0.58 -12.03 -15.25
N MET A 72 -0.33 -10.98 -14.47
CA MET A 72 0.26 -11.08 -13.12
C MET A 72 -0.49 -12.06 -12.21
N VAL A 73 -1.82 -11.97 -12.16
CA VAL A 73 -2.64 -12.89 -11.34
C VAL A 73 -2.57 -14.32 -11.89
N ASN A 74 -2.71 -14.50 -13.21
CA ASN A 74 -2.69 -15.81 -13.83
C ASN A 74 -1.34 -16.51 -13.68
N GLU A 75 -0.23 -15.79 -13.86
CA GLU A 75 1.13 -16.32 -13.68
C GLU A 75 1.39 -16.70 -12.22
N THR A 76 0.90 -15.91 -11.27
CA THR A 76 0.96 -16.22 -9.83
C THR A 76 0.29 -17.57 -9.56
N VAL A 77 -0.95 -17.74 -10.05
CA VAL A 77 -1.71 -18.98 -9.85
C VAL A 77 -1.07 -20.15 -10.61
N ALA A 78 -0.58 -19.94 -11.83
CA ALA A 78 0.09 -20.99 -12.60
C ALA A 78 1.38 -21.48 -11.90
N ARG A 79 2.13 -20.57 -11.28
CA ARG A 79 3.40 -20.87 -10.60
C ARG A 79 3.23 -21.54 -9.23
N TRP A 80 2.26 -21.04 -8.44
CA TRP A 80 2.15 -21.41 -7.04
C TRP A 80 0.88 -22.22 -6.71
N GLY A 81 -0.04 -22.38 -7.68
CA GLY A 81 -1.31 -23.11 -7.52
C GLY A 81 -2.43 -22.36 -6.82
N ARG A 82 -2.15 -21.19 -6.24
CA ARG A 82 -3.10 -20.40 -5.43
C ARG A 82 -2.74 -18.92 -5.36
N LEU A 83 -3.64 -18.09 -4.85
CA LEU A 83 -3.40 -16.69 -4.49
C LEU A 83 -4.14 -16.38 -3.18
N ASP A 84 -3.42 -16.30 -2.07
CA ASP A 84 -4.00 -16.06 -0.75
C ASP A 84 -4.09 -14.59 -0.38
N ILE A 85 -3.11 -13.80 -0.81
CA ILE A 85 -2.97 -12.40 -0.43
C ILE A 85 -2.75 -11.56 -1.67
N LEU A 86 -3.62 -10.56 -1.86
CA LEU A 86 -3.44 -9.50 -2.84
C LEU A 86 -3.21 -8.18 -2.12
N PHE A 87 -2.00 -7.62 -2.19
CA PHE A 87 -1.71 -6.30 -1.65
C PHE A 87 -1.58 -5.26 -2.77
N ASN A 88 -2.65 -4.50 -3.00
CA ASN A 88 -2.71 -3.37 -3.91
C ASN A 88 -2.02 -2.17 -3.28
N ASN A 89 -0.71 -2.06 -3.48
CA ASN A 89 0.10 -0.99 -2.88
C ASN A 89 0.62 0.02 -3.91
N ALA A 90 0.69 -0.34 -5.20
CA ALA A 90 1.09 0.60 -6.25
C ALA A 90 0.28 1.90 -6.19
N GLY A 91 0.96 3.03 -6.34
CA GLY A 91 0.32 4.33 -6.29
C GLY A 91 1.27 5.45 -6.67
N MET A 92 0.68 6.59 -7.00
CA MET A 92 1.39 7.83 -7.28
C MET A 92 0.72 9.00 -6.55
N VAL A 93 1.45 10.09 -6.39
CA VAL A 93 0.95 11.35 -5.84
C VAL A 93 1.01 12.45 -6.90
N LEU A 94 0.04 13.33 -6.89
CA LEU A 94 0.04 14.56 -7.68
C LEU A 94 -0.14 15.73 -6.71
N VAL A 95 0.82 16.65 -6.68
CA VAL A 95 0.81 17.84 -5.81
C VAL A 95 0.65 19.06 -6.69
N LYS A 96 -0.60 19.44 -6.92
CA LYS A 96 -1.02 20.59 -7.73
C LYS A 96 -2.35 21.14 -7.20
N PHE A 97 -2.64 22.41 -7.46
CA PHE A 97 -4.00 22.91 -7.37
C PHE A 97 -4.88 22.24 -8.44
N LEU A 98 -6.18 22.18 -8.19
CA LEU A 98 -7.09 21.47 -9.08
C LEU A 98 -7.13 22.11 -10.47
N GLU A 99 -7.16 23.44 -10.52
CA GLU A 99 -7.17 24.21 -11.78
C GLU A 99 -5.88 24.08 -12.61
N GLU A 100 -4.80 23.63 -11.99
CA GLU A 100 -3.53 23.36 -12.67
C GLU A 100 -3.41 21.92 -13.16
N THR A 101 -4.33 21.03 -12.73
CA THR A 101 -4.30 19.62 -13.04
C THR A 101 -4.91 19.38 -14.42
N THR A 102 -4.16 18.80 -15.32
CA THR A 102 -4.67 18.41 -16.64
C THR A 102 -5.54 17.13 -16.53
N GLU A 103 -6.44 16.95 -17.48
CA GLU A 103 -7.25 15.72 -17.59
C GLU A 103 -6.37 14.46 -17.65
N ALA A 104 -5.30 14.49 -18.44
CA ALA A 104 -4.38 13.37 -18.56
C ALA A 104 -3.66 13.01 -17.23
N GLU A 105 -3.26 14.01 -16.43
CA GLU A 105 -2.68 13.79 -15.10
C GLU A 105 -3.72 13.22 -14.13
N TRP A 106 -4.94 13.74 -14.15
CA TRP A 106 -6.06 13.22 -13.37
C TRP A 106 -6.35 11.76 -13.72
N ASP A 107 -6.51 11.47 -15.01
CA ASP A 107 -6.84 10.13 -15.50
C ASP A 107 -5.73 9.12 -15.16
N ARG A 108 -4.45 9.50 -15.31
CA ARG A 108 -3.32 8.65 -14.94
C ARG A 108 -3.31 8.37 -13.44
N LEU A 109 -3.54 9.39 -12.61
CA LEU A 109 -3.62 9.24 -11.16
C LEU A 109 -4.73 8.26 -10.77
N MET A 110 -5.94 8.46 -11.31
CA MET A 110 -7.10 7.60 -11.03
C MET A 110 -6.88 6.18 -11.56
N ALA A 111 -6.25 6.03 -12.72
CA ALA A 111 -5.93 4.73 -13.30
C ALA A 111 -4.96 3.95 -12.39
N VAL A 112 -3.93 4.60 -11.87
CA VAL A 112 -2.93 3.95 -11.00
C VAL A 112 -3.47 3.72 -9.59
N ASN A 113 -4.10 4.74 -8.97
CA ASN A 113 -4.45 4.67 -7.54
C ASN A 113 -5.77 3.92 -7.26
N LEU A 114 -6.70 3.90 -8.20
CA LEU A 114 -8.06 3.37 -7.98
C LEU A 114 -8.44 2.29 -8.99
N LYS A 115 -8.36 2.58 -10.30
CA LYS A 115 -8.80 1.64 -11.33
C LYS A 115 -7.98 0.35 -11.33
N SER A 116 -6.69 0.43 -10.96
CA SER A 116 -5.81 -0.73 -10.76
C SER A 116 -6.37 -1.72 -9.74
N ILE A 117 -6.96 -1.23 -8.64
CA ILE A 117 -7.57 -2.07 -7.60
C ILE A 117 -8.77 -2.81 -8.18
N PHE A 118 -9.62 -2.12 -8.97
CA PHE A 118 -10.72 -2.77 -9.68
C PHE A 118 -10.21 -3.91 -10.57
N PHE A 119 -9.17 -3.70 -11.37
CA PHE A 119 -8.62 -4.76 -12.22
C PHE A 119 -8.08 -5.93 -11.39
N ALA A 120 -7.31 -5.65 -10.34
CA ALA A 120 -6.71 -6.68 -9.52
C ALA A 120 -7.76 -7.52 -8.77
N VAL A 121 -8.77 -6.88 -8.17
CA VAL A 121 -9.90 -7.56 -7.51
C VAL A 121 -10.70 -8.41 -8.50
N LYS A 122 -11.02 -7.85 -9.68
CA LYS A 122 -11.76 -8.56 -10.76
C LYS A 122 -11.10 -9.90 -11.13
N HIS A 123 -9.77 -9.95 -11.18
CA HIS A 123 -9.05 -11.16 -11.57
C HIS A 123 -8.66 -12.06 -10.39
N ALA A 124 -8.46 -11.52 -9.19
CA ALA A 124 -8.09 -12.30 -8.00
C ALA A 124 -9.29 -13.01 -7.34
N VAL A 125 -10.43 -12.34 -7.21
CA VAL A 125 -11.63 -12.88 -6.52
C VAL A 125 -12.07 -14.24 -7.06
N PRO A 126 -12.15 -14.49 -8.39
CA PRO A 126 -12.53 -15.81 -8.88
C PRO A 126 -11.58 -16.93 -8.45
N CYS A 127 -10.28 -16.64 -8.30
CA CYS A 127 -9.31 -17.59 -7.79
C CYS A 127 -9.50 -17.81 -6.28
N MET A 128 -9.59 -16.74 -5.50
CA MET A 128 -9.78 -16.79 -4.05
C MET A 128 -11.08 -17.53 -3.69
N ARG A 129 -12.17 -17.29 -4.41
CA ARG A 129 -13.44 -17.99 -4.23
C ARG A 129 -13.30 -19.50 -4.46
N ARG A 130 -12.64 -19.95 -5.53
CA ARG A 130 -12.44 -21.37 -5.82
C ARG A 130 -11.61 -22.10 -4.78
N GLN A 131 -10.69 -21.41 -4.11
CA GLN A 131 -9.82 -21.99 -3.07
C GLN A 131 -10.37 -21.85 -1.64
N GLY A 132 -11.57 -21.25 -1.47
CA GLY A 132 -12.25 -21.14 -0.19
C GLY A 132 -11.91 -19.89 0.63
N GLY A 133 -11.34 -18.86 0.00
CA GLY A 133 -11.09 -17.57 0.66
C GLY A 133 -9.77 -16.91 0.28
N GLY A 134 -9.53 -15.76 0.89
CA GLY A 134 -8.32 -14.97 0.67
C GLY A 134 -8.33 -13.64 1.40
N VAL A 135 -7.29 -12.85 1.23
CA VAL A 135 -7.19 -11.51 1.81
C VAL A 135 -6.79 -10.49 0.75
N ILE A 136 -7.53 -9.40 0.67
CA ILE A 136 -7.21 -8.25 -0.17
C ILE A 136 -6.92 -7.06 0.74
N LEU A 137 -5.73 -6.50 0.59
CA LEU A 137 -5.30 -5.29 1.28
C LEU A 137 -5.02 -4.20 0.24
N SER A 138 -5.45 -2.97 0.52
CA SER A 138 -5.18 -1.83 -0.37
C SER A 138 -4.51 -0.69 0.39
N THR A 139 -3.57 0.01 -0.23
CA THR A 139 -2.95 1.21 0.34
C THR A 139 -3.80 2.45 0.01
N ALA A 140 -4.59 2.91 1.00
CA ALA A 140 -5.23 4.21 0.99
C ALA A 140 -4.21 5.30 1.41
N SER A 141 -4.60 6.22 2.28
CA SER A 141 -3.76 7.26 2.88
C SER A 141 -4.54 7.95 3.98
N THR A 142 -3.85 8.59 4.93
CA THR A 142 -4.49 9.62 5.79
C THR A 142 -5.18 10.69 4.97
N ASN A 143 -4.65 11.02 3.78
CA ASN A 143 -5.26 11.99 2.86
C ASN A 143 -6.55 11.49 2.19
N GLY A 144 -6.88 10.23 2.31
CA GLY A 144 -8.19 9.68 1.94
C GLY A 144 -9.24 9.84 3.04
N LEU A 145 -8.84 10.24 4.25
CA LEU A 145 -9.71 10.44 5.41
C LEU A 145 -9.87 11.93 5.76
N VAL A 146 -8.84 12.73 5.48
CA VAL A 146 -8.83 14.19 5.66
C VAL A 146 -8.20 14.87 4.45
N GLY A 147 -8.52 16.15 4.24
CA GLY A 147 -7.93 16.94 3.16
C GLY A 147 -6.46 17.26 3.40
N GLN A 148 -5.71 17.42 2.31
CA GLN A 148 -4.35 17.97 2.32
C GLN A 148 -4.21 19.03 1.25
N PHE A 149 -3.49 20.10 1.59
CA PHE A 149 -3.21 21.22 0.69
C PHE A 149 -2.50 20.76 -0.59
N LYS A 150 -2.92 21.28 -1.73
CA LYS A 150 -2.40 21.00 -3.08
C LYS A 150 -2.47 19.52 -3.52
N THR A 151 -3.34 18.71 -2.94
CA THR A 151 -3.48 17.29 -3.34
C THR A 151 -4.94 16.85 -3.54
N PRO A 152 -5.84 17.66 -4.14
CA PRO A 152 -7.27 17.31 -4.21
C PRO A 152 -7.52 16.04 -5.01
N ALA A 153 -6.85 15.84 -6.16
CA ALA A 153 -6.98 14.63 -6.97
C ALA A 153 -6.49 13.38 -6.21
N TYR A 154 -5.33 13.48 -5.54
CA TYR A 154 -4.79 12.38 -4.74
C TYR A 154 -5.72 12.03 -3.57
N ALA A 155 -6.20 13.03 -2.82
CA ALA A 155 -7.13 12.82 -1.71
C ALA A 155 -8.43 12.15 -2.19
N ALA A 156 -8.99 12.59 -3.32
CA ALA A 156 -10.15 11.96 -3.94
C ALA A 156 -9.90 10.48 -4.28
N SER A 157 -8.75 10.17 -4.91
CA SER A 157 -8.39 8.80 -5.24
C SER A 157 -8.26 7.90 -4.01
N LYS A 158 -7.63 8.40 -2.94
CA LYS A 158 -7.40 7.63 -1.69
C LYS A 158 -8.65 7.54 -0.81
N GLY A 159 -9.54 8.54 -0.86
CA GLY A 159 -10.88 8.46 -0.26
C GLY A 159 -11.75 7.43 -0.94
N ALA A 160 -11.69 7.36 -2.29
CA ALA A 160 -12.37 6.32 -3.04
C ALA A 160 -11.87 4.92 -2.67
N VAL A 161 -10.56 4.70 -2.47
CA VAL A 161 -10.01 3.41 -2.01
C VAL A 161 -10.57 3.03 -0.65
N ALA A 162 -10.64 3.97 0.31
CA ALA A 162 -11.15 3.69 1.64
C ALA A 162 -12.65 3.28 1.62
N LEU A 163 -13.46 3.95 0.81
CA LEU A 163 -14.88 3.60 0.68
C LEU A 163 -15.09 2.32 -0.14
N LEU A 164 -14.35 2.14 -1.25
CA LEU A 164 -14.37 0.92 -2.05
C LEU A 164 -14.06 -0.32 -1.20
N THR A 165 -13.08 -0.22 -0.30
CA THR A 165 -12.73 -1.29 0.66
C THR A 165 -13.95 -1.77 1.44
N LYS A 166 -14.76 -0.84 1.96
CA LYS A 166 -15.99 -1.18 2.72
C LYS A 166 -17.02 -1.90 1.86
N SER A 167 -17.28 -1.40 0.66
CA SER A 167 -18.22 -2.03 -0.27
C SER A 167 -17.80 -3.44 -0.66
N LEU A 168 -16.53 -3.62 -1.04
CA LEU A 168 -16.01 -4.94 -1.41
C LEU A 168 -16.01 -5.93 -0.23
N ALA A 169 -15.81 -5.47 1.00
CA ALA A 169 -15.91 -6.31 2.19
C ALA A 169 -17.33 -6.87 2.40
N LEU A 170 -18.35 -6.08 2.08
CA LEU A 170 -19.75 -6.54 2.11
C LEU A 170 -20.04 -7.53 0.98
N ASP A 171 -19.51 -7.26 -0.24
CA ASP A 171 -19.77 -8.10 -1.40
C ASP A 171 -19.12 -9.49 -1.30
N TYR A 172 -17.96 -9.60 -0.68
CA TYR A 172 -17.12 -10.82 -0.70
C TYR A 172 -16.91 -11.49 0.67
N GLY A 173 -17.49 -10.95 1.73
CA GLY A 173 -17.37 -11.54 3.07
C GLY A 173 -17.92 -12.97 3.13
N SER A 174 -19.05 -13.26 2.44
CA SER A 174 -19.62 -14.60 2.35
C SER A 174 -18.75 -15.61 1.58
N ASP A 175 -17.81 -15.14 0.78
CA ASP A 175 -16.82 -15.97 0.08
C ASP A 175 -15.57 -16.26 0.95
N ASN A 176 -15.59 -15.88 2.23
CA ASN A 176 -14.42 -15.93 3.12
C ASN A 176 -13.23 -15.11 2.60
N ILE A 177 -13.50 -13.96 1.96
CA ILE A 177 -12.50 -13.02 1.47
C ILE A 177 -12.54 -11.77 2.36
N ARG A 178 -11.48 -11.56 3.16
CA ARG A 178 -11.35 -10.34 3.98
C ARG A 178 -10.76 -9.22 3.13
N ILE A 179 -11.34 -8.03 3.22
CA ILE A 179 -10.90 -6.88 2.43
C ILE A 179 -10.74 -5.66 3.34
N ASN A 180 -9.52 -5.15 3.42
CA ASN A 180 -9.18 -4.03 4.28
C ASN A 180 -8.32 -3.01 3.52
N CYS A 181 -8.17 -1.82 4.06
CA CYS A 181 -7.13 -0.89 3.61
C CYS A 181 -6.30 -0.36 4.77
N ILE A 182 -5.08 0.03 4.44
CA ILE A 182 -4.17 0.72 5.35
C ILE A 182 -4.07 2.17 4.92
N CYS A 183 -4.07 3.08 5.90
CA CYS A 183 -4.00 4.53 5.69
C CYS A 183 -2.68 5.06 6.27
N PRO A 184 -1.57 4.99 5.53
CA PRO A 184 -0.30 5.52 5.99
C PRO A 184 -0.34 7.04 6.19
N GLY A 185 0.32 7.52 7.24
CA GLY A 185 0.72 8.91 7.40
C GLY A 185 2.02 9.22 6.66
N ILE A 186 2.75 10.21 7.17
CA ILE A 186 4.03 10.64 6.59
C ILE A 186 5.05 9.50 6.75
N THR A 187 5.33 8.83 5.64
CA THR A 187 6.23 7.65 5.60
C THR A 187 7.45 7.97 4.74
N ASP A 188 8.64 7.73 5.29
CA ASP A 188 9.93 7.96 4.62
C ASP A 188 10.15 6.96 3.47
N THR A 189 9.67 7.32 2.30
CA THR A 189 9.73 6.53 1.08
C THR A 189 10.47 7.33 -0.01
N PRO A 190 10.99 6.66 -1.05
CA PRO A 190 11.56 7.36 -2.21
C PRO A 190 10.59 8.40 -2.82
N MET A 191 9.29 8.07 -2.90
CA MET A 191 8.26 9.01 -3.38
C MET A 191 8.19 10.29 -2.52
N LEU A 192 8.26 10.18 -1.20
CA LEU A 192 8.26 11.34 -0.31
C LEU A 192 9.56 12.12 -0.43
N ARG A 193 10.71 11.44 -0.49
CA ARG A 193 12.02 12.08 -0.62
C ARG A 193 12.15 12.87 -1.92
N GLU A 194 11.77 12.27 -3.05
CA GLU A 194 11.71 12.94 -4.36
C GLU A 194 10.89 14.24 -4.28
N HIS A 195 9.77 14.20 -3.56
CA HIS A 195 8.92 15.38 -3.39
C HIS A 195 9.52 16.44 -2.43
N ILE A 196 10.19 16.00 -1.36
CA ILE A 196 10.87 16.91 -0.42
C ILE A 196 12.06 17.59 -1.11
N GLU A 197 12.86 16.87 -1.86
CA GLU A 197 14.00 17.42 -2.63
C GLU A 197 13.54 18.46 -3.64
N ALA A 198 12.41 18.22 -4.32
CA ALA A 198 11.83 19.17 -5.28
C ALA A 198 11.30 20.47 -4.62
N SER A 199 11.19 20.55 -3.30
CA SER A 199 10.68 21.75 -2.59
C SER A 199 11.69 22.89 -2.44
N GLY A 200 12.98 22.62 -2.65
CA GLY A 200 14.07 23.60 -2.52
C GLY A 200 14.61 23.80 -1.09
N ASP A 201 13.84 23.51 -0.04
CA ASP A 201 14.31 23.50 1.37
C ASP A 201 13.84 22.21 2.08
N ALA A 202 14.56 21.14 1.79
CA ALA A 202 14.27 19.81 2.34
C ALA A 202 14.29 19.81 3.88
N ALA A 203 15.21 20.54 4.52
CA ALA A 203 15.34 20.55 5.97
C ALA A 203 14.15 21.24 6.64
N ALA A 204 13.66 22.35 6.11
CA ALA A 204 12.48 23.03 6.62
C ALA A 204 11.22 22.15 6.47
N VAL A 205 11.02 21.53 5.30
CA VAL A 205 9.88 20.64 5.04
C VAL A 205 9.91 19.42 5.98
N ILE A 206 11.08 18.82 6.23
CA ILE A 206 11.20 17.70 7.17
C ILE A 206 10.82 18.14 8.59
N ARG A 207 11.34 19.28 9.07
CA ARG A 207 11.01 19.81 10.41
C ARG A 207 9.51 20.07 10.55
N GLU A 208 8.92 20.78 9.60
CA GLU A 208 7.48 21.11 9.60
C GLU A 208 6.62 19.85 9.62
N ARG A 209 6.90 18.91 8.73
CA ARG A 209 6.13 17.67 8.64
C ARG A 209 6.31 16.79 9.87
N THR A 210 7.52 16.69 10.43
CA THR A 210 7.79 15.93 11.65
C THR A 210 7.05 16.52 12.85
N ALA A 211 6.96 17.85 12.93
CA ALA A 211 6.24 18.52 14.01
C ALA A 211 4.73 18.17 14.07
N ARG A 212 4.16 17.68 12.97
CA ARG A 212 2.76 17.24 12.89
C ARG A 212 2.54 15.78 13.34
N VAL A 213 3.61 15.03 13.59
CA VAL A 213 3.55 13.62 13.99
C VAL A 213 3.83 13.49 15.48
N PRO A 214 2.87 13.10 16.31
CA PRO A 214 3.05 12.96 17.77
C PRO A 214 4.22 12.03 18.17
N LEU A 215 4.49 10.97 17.41
CA LEU A 215 5.68 10.12 17.65
C LEU A 215 7.01 10.81 17.34
N GLY A 216 7.03 12.04 16.82
CA GLY A 216 8.21 12.87 16.60
C GLY A 216 9.14 12.38 15.48
N ARG A 217 8.66 11.52 14.59
CA ARG A 217 9.41 11.01 13.44
C ARG A 217 8.52 10.68 12.27
N PHE A 218 9.06 10.66 11.07
CA PHE A 218 8.40 9.99 9.95
C PHE A 218 8.29 8.48 10.25
N LEU A 219 7.24 7.86 9.76
CA LEU A 219 7.14 6.41 9.75
C LEU A 219 8.13 5.83 8.76
N THR A 220 8.58 4.61 9.00
CA THR A 220 9.38 3.86 8.04
C THR A 220 8.47 2.97 7.18
N PRO A 221 8.91 2.52 6.00
CA PRO A 221 8.21 1.50 5.23
C PRO A 221 7.91 0.23 6.05
N GLU A 222 8.80 -0.12 6.99
CA GLU A 222 8.66 -1.28 7.88
C GLU A 222 7.55 -1.08 8.92
N ASP A 223 7.28 0.15 9.38
CA ASP A 223 6.14 0.43 10.27
C ASP A 223 4.83 0.08 9.56
N ILE A 224 4.71 0.45 8.28
CA ILE A 224 3.54 0.14 7.45
C ILE A 224 3.48 -1.35 7.11
N ALA A 225 4.62 -1.97 6.78
CA ALA A 225 4.70 -3.39 6.46
C ALA A 225 4.27 -4.28 7.62
N ARG A 226 4.60 -3.91 8.88
CA ARG A 226 4.13 -4.63 10.08
C ARG A 226 2.61 -4.56 10.26
N ALA A 227 2.01 -3.41 10.00
CA ALA A 227 0.55 -3.26 10.03
C ALA A 227 -0.12 -4.02 8.88
N ALA A 228 0.49 -4.01 7.69
CA ALA A 228 0.05 -4.81 6.56
C ALA A 228 0.10 -6.31 6.88
N LEU A 229 1.19 -6.79 7.49
CA LEU A 229 1.33 -8.17 7.93
C LEU A 229 0.21 -8.60 8.89
N TYR A 230 -0.14 -7.76 9.87
CA TYR A 230 -1.28 -8.01 10.75
C TYR A 230 -2.56 -8.21 9.94
N LEU A 231 -2.89 -7.28 9.02
CA LEU A 231 -4.13 -7.33 8.25
C LEU A 231 -4.21 -8.50 7.27
N VAL A 232 -3.07 -9.03 6.80
CA VAL A 232 -3.07 -10.15 5.86
C VAL A 232 -2.88 -11.52 6.53
N SER A 233 -2.55 -11.55 7.82
CA SER A 233 -2.40 -12.80 8.59
C SER A 233 -3.69 -13.23 9.27
N ASP A 234 -3.70 -14.45 9.79
CA ASP A 234 -4.84 -15.02 10.53
C ASP A 234 -5.06 -14.31 11.89
N GLU A 235 -4.11 -13.47 12.35
CA GLU A 235 -4.30 -12.63 13.55
C GLU A 235 -5.41 -11.58 13.39
N SER A 236 -5.85 -11.32 12.18
CA SER A 236 -6.92 -10.38 11.85
C SER A 236 -8.16 -11.04 11.25
N ASP A 237 -8.44 -12.32 11.58
CA ASP A 237 -9.55 -13.08 11.01
C ASP A 237 -10.92 -12.41 11.19
N GLY A 238 -11.15 -11.74 12.30
CA GLY A 238 -12.36 -10.97 12.58
C GLY A 238 -12.38 -9.57 11.94
N VAL A 239 -11.38 -9.18 11.12
CA VAL A 239 -11.22 -7.80 10.61
C VAL A 239 -11.45 -7.76 9.10
N THR A 240 -12.57 -7.16 8.68
CA THR A 240 -12.88 -6.85 7.28
C THR A 240 -13.58 -5.50 7.19
N GLY A 241 -13.43 -4.78 6.07
CA GLY A 241 -14.01 -3.46 5.83
C GLY A 241 -13.34 -2.31 6.61
N THR A 242 -12.21 -2.55 7.27
CA THR A 242 -11.52 -1.50 8.05
C THR A 242 -10.59 -0.64 7.20
N ALA A 243 -10.43 0.62 7.60
CA ALA A 243 -9.39 1.54 7.16
C ALA A 243 -8.43 1.76 8.35
N LEU A 244 -7.37 0.96 8.42
CA LEU A 244 -6.41 1.01 9.52
C LEU A 244 -5.46 2.20 9.34
N VAL A 245 -5.54 3.18 10.25
CA VAL A 245 -4.64 4.33 10.25
C VAL A 245 -3.31 3.96 10.90
N VAL A 246 -2.21 4.26 10.20
CA VAL A 246 -0.83 4.08 10.68
C VAL A 246 -0.08 5.36 10.37
N ASP A 247 -0.09 6.31 11.29
CA ASP A 247 0.31 7.70 11.02
C ASP A 247 1.12 8.35 12.15
N GLY A 248 1.50 7.58 13.17
CA GLY A 248 2.22 8.10 14.33
C GLY A 248 1.40 9.06 15.19
N GLY A 249 0.07 9.00 15.10
CA GLY A 249 -0.86 9.82 15.86
C GLY A 249 -1.26 11.13 15.16
N MET A 250 -0.89 11.34 13.90
CA MET A 250 -1.14 12.59 13.17
C MET A 250 -2.63 12.93 13.08
N LEU A 251 -3.51 11.94 12.97
CA LEU A 251 -4.97 12.13 12.91
C LEU A 251 -5.69 11.84 14.24
N ALA A 252 -4.97 11.61 15.33
CA ALA A 252 -5.60 11.28 16.61
C ALA A 252 -6.36 12.48 17.24
N GLY A 253 -6.10 13.70 16.79
CA GLY A 253 -6.75 14.91 17.27
C GLY A 253 -6.74 16.04 16.25
N ALA A 254 -7.59 17.02 16.45
CA ALA A 254 -7.68 18.21 15.59
C ALA A 254 -6.49 19.17 15.80
N GLU A 255 -5.93 19.19 17.01
CA GLU A 255 -4.83 20.07 17.39
C GLU A 255 -3.69 19.26 18.01
N TYR A 256 -2.49 19.49 17.53
CA TYR A 256 -1.25 18.99 18.10
C TYR A 256 -0.11 19.95 17.79
N SER A 257 0.66 20.31 18.83
CA SER A 257 1.93 21.01 18.67
C SER A 257 3.02 20.34 19.48
N SER A 258 4.12 20.00 18.82
CA SER A 258 5.29 19.45 19.51
C SER A 258 5.89 20.40 20.56
N SER A 259 5.59 21.70 20.50
CA SER A 259 5.99 22.69 21.50
C SER A 259 5.25 22.54 22.84
N TRP A 260 4.12 21.85 22.87
CA TRP A 260 3.36 21.57 24.10
C TRP A 260 3.94 20.40 24.89
N VAL A 261 4.74 19.56 24.24
CA VAL A 261 5.35 18.39 24.88
C VAL A 261 6.63 18.83 25.58
N LYS A 262 6.63 18.88 26.92
CA LYS A 262 7.86 19.02 27.70
C LYS A 262 8.74 17.78 27.44
N LYS A 263 9.83 17.95 26.72
CA LYS A 263 10.87 16.93 26.62
C LYS A 263 11.66 16.96 27.93
N GLU A 264 11.32 16.11 28.88
CA GLU A 264 12.27 15.78 29.92
C GLU A 264 13.43 15.00 29.25
N PRO A 265 14.68 15.32 29.52
CA PRO A 265 15.80 14.55 29.00
C PRO A 265 15.71 13.12 29.54
N ARG A 266 15.68 12.15 28.63
CA ARG A 266 15.84 10.73 28.97
C ARG A 266 17.28 10.40 29.17
#